data_52999baeeadb70c8edbef600a3950b25
#
_entry.id   52999baeeadb70c8edbef600a3950b25
#
_cell.length_a   1.000
_cell.length_b   1.000
_cell.length_c   1.000
_cell.angle_alpha   90.00
_cell.angle_beta   90.00
_cell.angle_gamma   90.00
#
_symmetry.space_group_name_H-M   'P 1'
#
loop_
_entity.id
_entity.type
_entity.pdbx_description
1 polymer ?
#
loop_
_entity_poly.entity_id
_entity_poly.type
_entity_poly.pdbx_seq_one_letter_code
_entity_poly.pdbx_strand_id
1 'polypeptide(L)'
;MKIKAPSGSRILFEEEDMFLTEYCDDNDIWFWKIIGEHPFLIERGFKEQGGLYTLSFPQKRKYPYPAYESRMYCIYLGYKYDVENIWHGLFILYPNERKTRRYLKLNDRDDSRIEVPYEEFIASSPIIWEEREPISDFVFDVEPLVYLFKDDSYIEENLHGAWHNKISNKENK
;
A
#
# COMPACT_ATOMS: atom_id res chain seq x y z
N MET A 1 -5.97 -3.32 14.59
CA MET A 1 -4.78 -2.88 13.81
C MET A 1 -5.26 -1.88 12.78
N LYS A 2 -4.83 -0.60 12.88
CA LYS A 2 -5.35 0.49 12.02
C LYS A 2 -4.53 0.66 10.74
N ILE A 3 -3.22 0.54 10.83
CA ILE A 3 -2.35 0.63 9.65
C ILE A 3 -2.40 -0.71 8.93
N LYS A 4 -2.75 -0.66 7.66
CA LYS A 4 -2.81 -1.82 6.76
C LYS A 4 -2.11 -1.46 5.47
N ALA A 5 -1.93 -2.45 4.67
CA ALA A 5 -1.37 -2.38 3.34
C ALA A 5 0.12 -2.05 3.30
N PRO A 6 0.86 -3.04 2.95
CA PRO A 6 2.23 -2.87 2.53
C PRO A 6 2.30 -2.01 1.26
N SER A 7 3.49 -1.68 0.92
CA SER A 7 3.89 -1.09 -0.34
C SER A 7 3.32 -1.83 -1.56
N GLY A 8 3.09 -1.13 -2.66
CA GLY A 8 2.58 -1.68 -3.91
C GLY A 8 1.89 -0.65 -4.79
N SER A 9 1.53 -1.05 -5.98
CA SER A 9 0.84 -0.17 -6.94
C SER A 9 -0.63 0.00 -6.56
N ARG A 10 -1.09 1.24 -6.60
CA ARG A 10 -2.43 1.67 -6.21
C ARG A 10 -3.06 2.54 -7.28
N ILE A 11 -4.38 2.56 -7.31
CA ILE A 11 -5.18 3.39 -8.20
C ILE A 11 -6.40 3.95 -7.47
N LEU A 12 -6.67 5.24 -7.66
CA LEU A 12 -7.94 5.86 -7.26
C LEU A 12 -8.93 5.68 -8.39
N PHE A 13 -9.74 4.63 -8.30
CA PHE A 13 -10.77 4.33 -9.27
C PHE A 13 -12.15 4.67 -8.71
N GLU A 14 -12.82 5.66 -9.33
CA GLU A 14 -14.12 6.16 -8.86
C GLU A 14 -14.16 6.51 -7.36
N GLU A 15 -13.13 7.25 -6.91
CA GLU A 15 -12.94 7.68 -5.51
C GLU A 15 -12.58 6.56 -4.52
N GLU A 16 -12.35 5.34 -5.00
CA GLU A 16 -11.90 4.23 -4.18
C GLU A 16 -10.42 3.93 -4.43
N ASP A 17 -9.66 3.77 -3.35
CA ASP A 17 -8.25 3.39 -3.40
C ASP A 17 -8.15 1.87 -3.49
N MET A 18 -7.76 1.37 -4.66
CA MET A 18 -7.74 -0.05 -5.00
C MET A 18 -6.33 -0.53 -5.36
N PHE A 19 -6.11 -1.84 -5.30
CA PHE A 19 -4.87 -2.42 -5.79
C PHE A 19 -4.82 -2.38 -7.31
N LEU A 20 -3.64 -2.03 -7.81
CA LEU A 20 -3.27 -2.10 -9.21
C LEU A 20 -2.15 -3.13 -9.37
N THR A 21 -2.25 -3.96 -10.37
CA THR A 21 -1.19 -4.89 -10.74
C THR A 21 -1.05 -4.93 -12.26
N GLU A 22 -0.01 -5.55 -12.74
CA GLU A 22 0.18 -5.78 -14.15
C GLU A 22 0.27 -7.26 -14.47
N TYR A 23 -0.10 -7.64 -15.69
CA TYR A 23 0.09 -8.97 -16.21
C TYR A 23 0.26 -8.95 -17.73
N CYS A 24 0.91 -9.97 -18.25
CA CYS A 24 1.07 -10.23 -19.67
C CYS A 24 0.15 -11.37 -20.10
N ASP A 25 -0.56 -11.23 -21.21
CA ASP A 25 -1.36 -12.31 -21.77
C ASP A 25 -0.51 -13.27 -22.65
N ASP A 26 -1.15 -14.31 -23.17
CA ASP A 26 -0.51 -15.32 -24.01
C ASP A 26 0.00 -14.78 -25.36
N ASN A 27 -0.33 -13.54 -25.71
CA ASN A 27 0.12 -12.85 -26.93
C ASN A 27 1.18 -11.78 -26.66
N ASP A 28 1.81 -11.81 -25.49
CA ASP A 28 2.80 -10.83 -25.01
C ASP A 28 2.24 -9.38 -24.91
N ILE A 29 0.92 -9.25 -24.69
CA ILE A 29 0.27 -7.95 -24.46
C ILE A 29 0.17 -7.68 -22.98
N TRP A 30 0.69 -6.54 -22.53
CA TRP A 30 0.67 -6.11 -21.17
C TRP A 30 -0.61 -5.34 -20.81
N PHE A 31 -1.14 -5.66 -19.67
CA PHE A 31 -2.36 -5.06 -19.11
C PHE A 31 -2.14 -4.58 -17.69
N TRP A 32 -2.81 -3.50 -17.35
CA TRP A 32 -3.11 -3.14 -15.97
C TRP A 32 -4.36 -3.87 -15.51
N LYS A 33 -4.37 -4.28 -14.24
CA LYS A 33 -5.50 -4.97 -13.62
C LYS A 33 -5.80 -4.33 -12.28
N ILE A 34 -6.99 -3.77 -12.12
CA ILE A 34 -7.54 -3.36 -10.83
C ILE A 34 -8.14 -4.58 -10.15
N ILE A 35 -7.91 -4.71 -8.86
CA ILE A 35 -8.41 -5.83 -8.07
C ILE A 35 -9.26 -5.30 -6.91
N GLY A 36 -10.46 -5.84 -6.76
CA GLY A 36 -11.41 -5.54 -5.70
C GLY A 36 -12.01 -6.80 -5.08
N GLU A 37 -12.62 -6.67 -3.91
CA GLU A 37 -13.19 -7.79 -3.15
C GLU A 37 -14.72 -7.79 -3.10
N HIS A 38 -15.38 -6.73 -3.62
CA HIS A 38 -16.81 -6.56 -3.44
C HIS A 38 -17.64 -6.90 -4.69
N PRO A 39 -18.76 -7.67 -4.53
CA PRO A 39 -19.64 -8.05 -5.64
C PRO A 39 -20.24 -6.89 -6.42
N PHE A 40 -20.48 -5.72 -5.79
CA PHE A 40 -21.04 -4.56 -6.48
C PHE A 40 -20.14 -4.02 -7.61
N LEU A 41 -18.85 -4.40 -7.64
CA LEU A 41 -17.93 -4.05 -8.72
C LEU A 41 -18.34 -4.63 -10.07
N ILE A 42 -19.18 -5.67 -10.10
CA ILE A 42 -19.74 -6.23 -11.34
C ILE A 42 -20.53 -5.15 -12.10
N GLU A 43 -21.31 -4.33 -11.41
CA GLU A 43 -22.08 -3.23 -12.01
C GLU A 43 -21.19 -2.15 -12.63
N ARG A 44 -19.92 -2.08 -12.20
CA ARG A 44 -18.89 -1.17 -12.71
C ARG A 44 -18.01 -1.82 -13.81
N GLY A 45 -18.40 -3.01 -14.30
CA GLY A 45 -17.70 -3.71 -15.39
C GLY A 45 -16.58 -4.65 -14.94
N PHE A 46 -16.41 -4.89 -13.64
CA PHE A 46 -15.47 -5.88 -13.14
C PHE A 46 -15.99 -7.31 -13.42
N LYS A 47 -15.06 -8.23 -13.58
CA LYS A 47 -15.33 -9.67 -13.74
C LYS A 47 -14.90 -10.40 -12.50
N GLU A 48 -15.72 -11.32 -12.04
CA GLU A 48 -15.36 -12.23 -10.96
C GLU A 48 -14.29 -13.22 -11.41
N GLN A 49 -13.25 -13.38 -10.61
CA GLN A 49 -12.17 -14.32 -10.84
C GLN A 49 -11.63 -14.83 -9.50
N GLY A 50 -11.99 -16.07 -9.14
CA GLY A 50 -11.47 -16.72 -7.92
C GLY A 50 -11.84 -16.02 -6.61
N GLY A 51 -13.05 -15.46 -6.53
CA GLY A 51 -13.53 -14.72 -5.34
C GLY A 51 -13.07 -13.26 -5.28
N LEU A 52 -12.35 -12.79 -6.28
CA LEU A 52 -11.97 -11.40 -6.45
C LEU A 52 -12.66 -10.82 -7.70
N TYR A 53 -12.78 -9.51 -7.76
CA TYR A 53 -13.35 -8.76 -8.88
C TYR A 53 -12.26 -7.99 -9.57
N THR A 54 -12.13 -8.18 -10.89
CA THR A 54 -11.02 -7.60 -11.66
C THR A 54 -11.51 -6.78 -12.85
N LEU A 55 -10.87 -5.65 -13.09
CA LEU A 55 -11.03 -4.84 -14.29
C LEU A 55 -9.68 -4.67 -14.96
N SER A 56 -9.58 -5.05 -16.24
CA SER A 56 -8.31 -4.99 -16.97
C SER A 56 -8.39 -4.03 -18.13
N PHE A 57 -7.30 -3.30 -18.38
CA PHE A 57 -7.12 -2.42 -19.53
C PHE A 57 -5.68 -2.45 -20.04
N PRO A 58 -5.48 -2.35 -21.38
CA PRO A 58 -4.16 -2.51 -21.96
C PRO A 58 -3.22 -1.38 -21.53
N GLN A 59 -1.96 -1.69 -21.32
CA GLN A 59 -0.90 -0.70 -21.21
C GLN A 59 -0.76 0.09 -22.52
N LYS A 60 0.07 1.12 -22.58
CA LYS A 60 0.29 1.99 -23.76
C LYS A 60 -0.82 3.02 -24.04
N ARG A 61 -1.69 3.28 -23.07
CA ARG A 61 -2.65 4.39 -23.12
C ARG A 61 -2.46 5.28 -21.91
N LYS A 62 -2.91 6.53 -22.00
CA LYS A 62 -3.02 7.40 -20.84
C LYS A 62 -4.41 7.26 -20.24
N TYR A 63 -4.46 7.05 -18.94
CA TYR A 63 -5.69 6.88 -18.20
C TYR A 63 -5.92 8.09 -17.27
N PRO A 64 -7.17 8.57 -17.15
CA PRO A 64 -7.49 9.75 -16.35
C PRO A 64 -7.56 9.48 -14.85
N TYR A 65 -7.23 8.27 -14.42
CA TYR A 65 -7.26 7.87 -13.00
C TYR A 65 -5.91 8.16 -12.35
N PRO A 66 -5.90 8.72 -11.13
CA PRO A 66 -4.66 8.79 -10.34
C PRO A 66 -4.18 7.41 -9.96
N ALA A 67 -2.92 7.09 -10.27
CA ALA A 67 -2.29 5.86 -9.83
C ALA A 67 -0.83 6.09 -9.45
N TYR A 68 -0.35 5.30 -8.49
CA TYR A 68 0.96 5.50 -7.89
C TYR A 68 1.53 4.19 -7.34
N GLU A 69 2.85 4.13 -7.32
CA GLU A 69 3.59 3.13 -6.55
C GLU A 69 3.72 3.65 -5.12
N SER A 70 3.35 2.85 -4.14
CA SER A 70 3.43 3.21 -2.72
C SER A 70 4.49 2.39 -2.02
N ARG A 71 5.29 3.05 -1.17
CA ARG A 71 6.25 2.41 -0.27
C ARG A 71 6.08 2.97 1.13
N MET A 72 6.02 2.08 2.11
CA MET A 72 5.87 2.46 3.50
C MET A 72 7.21 2.43 4.22
N TYR A 73 7.44 3.45 5.03
CA TYR A 73 8.64 3.60 5.85
C TYR A 73 8.29 3.91 7.29
N CYS A 74 9.25 3.67 8.18
CA CYS A 74 9.12 4.11 9.56
C CYS A 74 10.46 4.57 10.16
N ILE A 75 10.36 5.38 11.22
CA ILE A 75 11.41 5.53 12.22
C ILE A 75 10.99 4.71 13.43
N TYR A 76 11.78 3.71 13.75
CA TYR A 76 11.60 2.86 14.93
C TYR A 76 12.88 2.86 15.76
N LEU A 77 12.78 3.18 17.05
CA LEU A 77 13.91 3.34 17.97
C LEU A 77 15.03 4.26 17.44
N GLY A 78 14.63 5.32 16.69
CA GLY A 78 15.55 6.32 16.11
C GLY A 78 16.24 5.91 14.82
N TYR A 79 15.85 4.80 14.20
CA TYR A 79 16.41 4.31 12.93
C TYR A 79 15.32 4.14 11.86
N LYS A 80 15.67 4.41 10.61
CA LYS A 80 14.76 4.24 9.47
C LYS A 80 14.74 2.79 8.98
N TYR A 81 13.53 2.31 8.70
CA TYR A 81 13.26 1.01 8.08
C TYR A 81 12.24 1.14 6.96
N ASP A 82 12.34 0.26 5.99
CA ASP A 82 11.26 0.00 5.05
C ASP A 82 10.26 -0.95 5.75
N VAL A 83 8.99 -0.64 5.71
CA VAL A 83 7.94 -1.54 6.20
C VAL A 83 7.54 -2.46 5.06
N GLU A 84 8.08 -3.68 5.04
CA GLU A 84 7.78 -4.63 3.97
C GLU A 84 6.39 -5.22 4.06
N ASN A 85 5.94 -5.51 5.28
CA ASN A 85 4.63 -6.09 5.49
C ASN A 85 4.12 -5.82 6.92
N ILE A 86 2.80 -5.95 7.07
CA ILE A 86 2.13 -6.00 8.38
C ILE A 86 1.25 -7.24 8.36
N TRP A 87 1.70 -8.30 9.00
CA TRP A 87 1.10 -9.62 8.89
C TRP A 87 1.00 -10.30 10.24
N HIS A 88 -0.14 -10.95 10.51
CA HIS A 88 -0.41 -11.64 11.79
C HIS A 88 -0.08 -10.85 13.07
N GLY A 89 -0.30 -9.53 13.03
CA GLY A 89 -0.01 -8.66 14.18
C GLY A 89 1.46 -8.30 14.35
N LEU A 90 2.28 -8.52 13.31
CA LEU A 90 3.69 -8.16 13.29
C LEU A 90 3.95 -7.09 12.22
N PHE A 91 4.81 -6.13 12.53
CA PHE A 91 5.49 -5.30 11.54
C PHE A 91 6.74 -6.02 11.07
N ILE A 92 6.87 -6.22 9.77
CA ILE A 92 8.05 -6.79 9.13
C ILE A 92 8.88 -5.64 8.58
N LEU A 93 10.00 -5.36 9.22
CA LEU A 93 10.84 -4.19 8.95
C LEU A 93 12.15 -4.61 8.28
N TYR A 94 12.50 -3.95 7.21
CA TYR A 94 13.75 -4.15 6.49
C TYR A 94 14.73 -2.97 6.71
N PRO A 95 15.92 -3.22 7.25
CA PRO A 95 16.92 -2.19 7.54
C PRO A 95 17.69 -1.82 6.27
N ASN A 96 17.13 -0.97 5.43
CA ASN A 96 17.73 -0.59 4.15
C ASN A 96 18.92 0.38 4.32
N GLU A 97 18.87 1.27 5.31
CA GLU A 97 19.93 2.26 5.51
C GLU A 97 21.17 1.68 6.20
N ARG A 98 22.35 2.08 5.74
CA ARG A 98 23.65 1.67 6.32
C ARG A 98 23.77 1.96 7.82
N LYS A 99 23.18 3.08 8.30
CA LYS A 99 23.16 3.45 9.72
C LYS A 99 22.36 2.43 10.54
N THR A 100 21.18 2.05 10.06
CA THR A 100 20.31 1.04 10.68
C THR A 100 20.96 -0.33 10.69
N ARG A 101 21.57 -0.74 9.58
CA ARG A 101 22.30 -2.01 9.46
C ARG A 101 23.46 -2.10 10.45
N ARG A 102 24.22 -1.00 10.60
CA ARG A 102 25.30 -0.94 11.61
C ARG A 102 24.80 -1.06 13.04
N TYR A 103 23.69 -0.40 13.37
CA TYR A 103 23.05 -0.50 14.68
C TYR A 103 22.69 -1.96 14.99
N LEU A 104 22.15 -2.67 14.03
CA LEU A 104 21.77 -4.08 14.15
C LEU A 104 22.95 -5.05 14.00
N LYS A 105 24.17 -4.54 13.77
CA LYS A 105 25.39 -5.33 13.52
C LYS A 105 25.27 -6.27 12.29
N LEU A 106 24.48 -5.88 11.31
CA LEU A 106 24.32 -6.59 10.05
C LEU A 106 25.42 -6.17 9.06
N ASN A 107 25.89 -7.12 8.27
CA ASN A 107 26.77 -6.82 7.13
C ASN A 107 25.93 -6.43 5.88
N ASP A 108 26.58 -5.94 4.82
CA ASP A 108 25.90 -5.43 3.63
C ASP A 108 25.19 -6.53 2.80
N ARG A 109 25.44 -7.82 3.11
CA ARG A 109 24.86 -8.97 2.40
C ARG A 109 23.76 -9.67 3.21
N ASP A 110 23.56 -9.29 4.48
CA ASP A 110 22.49 -9.86 5.29
C ASP A 110 21.13 -9.35 4.80
N ASP A 111 20.27 -10.27 4.44
CA ASP A 111 18.86 -10.00 4.09
C ASP A 111 17.94 -10.25 5.31
N SER A 112 18.39 -9.77 6.46
CA SER A 112 17.68 -9.98 7.71
C SER A 112 16.57 -8.96 7.88
N ARG A 113 15.40 -9.45 8.23
CA ARG A 113 14.23 -8.67 8.62
C ARG A 113 14.08 -8.66 10.14
N ILE A 114 13.40 -7.65 10.64
CA ILE A 114 13.03 -7.56 12.04
C ILE A 114 11.52 -7.70 12.10
N GLU A 115 11.06 -8.58 12.97
CA GLU A 115 9.65 -8.78 13.28
C GLU A 115 9.35 -8.12 14.62
N VAL A 116 8.45 -7.13 14.62
CA VAL A 116 8.07 -6.40 15.84
C VAL A 116 6.57 -6.54 16.05
N PRO A 117 6.12 -6.99 17.22
CA PRO A 117 4.71 -7.04 17.55
C PRO A 117 4.04 -5.66 17.37
N TYR A 118 2.84 -5.64 16.79
CA TYR A 118 2.13 -4.40 16.45
C TYR A 118 2.00 -3.45 17.65
N GLU A 119 1.58 -3.99 18.79
CA GLU A 119 1.37 -3.19 20.00
C GLU A 119 2.69 -2.64 20.56
N GLU A 120 3.77 -3.44 20.54
CA GLU A 120 5.11 -3.01 20.94
C GLU A 120 5.63 -1.93 20.01
N PHE A 121 5.45 -2.11 18.70
CA PHE A 121 5.87 -1.15 17.71
C PHE A 121 5.19 0.21 17.89
N ILE A 122 3.84 0.23 18.02
CA ILE A 122 3.09 1.47 18.24
C ILE A 122 3.43 2.10 19.59
N ALA A 123 3.60 1.30 20.65
CA ALA A 123 3.99 1.81 21.97
C ALA A 123 5.38 2.45 22.01
N SER A 124 6.23 2.18 21.03
CA SER A 124 7.55 2.83 20.89
C SER A 124 7.51 4.23 20.29
N SER A 125 6.32 4.77 20.00
CA SER A 125 6.13 6.09 19.39
C SER A 125 6.85 6.24 18.04
N PRO A 126 6.63 5.33 17.08
CA PRO A 126 7.28 5.41 15.79
C PRO A 126 6.76 6.60 14.97
N ILE A 127 7.49 6.98 13.92
CA ILE A 127 6.93 7.78 12.84
C ILE A 127 6.73 6.83 11.66
N ILE A 128 5.53 6.81 11.08
CA ILE A 128 5.19 5.94 9.94
C ILE A 128 4.65 6.81 8.81
N TRP A 129 5.18 6.64 7.61
CA TRP A 129 4.73 7.37 6.43
C TRP A 129 4.77 6.53 5.17
N GLU A 130 4.08 6.99 4.16
CA GLU A 130 4.07 6.49 2.80
C GLU A 130 4.74 7.50 1.87
N GLU A 131 5.60 7.02 0.99
CA GLU A 131 6.10 7.76 -0.17
C GLU A 131 5.41 7.18 -1.42
N ARG A 132 4.95 8.08 -2.32
CA ARG A 132 4.20 7.74 -3.51
C ARG A 132 4.93 8.23 -4.74
N GLU A 133 5.09 7.36 -5.73
CA GLU A 133 5.75 7.65 -6.99
C GLU A 133 4.77 7.47 -8.16
N PRO A 134 4.89 8.28 -9.25
CA PRO A 134 3.99 8.19 -10.38
C PRO A 134 4.16 6.89 -11.17
N ILE A 135 3.06 6.34 -11.67
CA ILE A 135 3.03 5.28 -12.66
C ILE A 135 2.78 5.91 -14.04
N SER A 136 3.62 5.61 -15.02
CA SER A 136 3.71 6.36 -16.30
C SER A 136 2.42 6.44 -17.12
N ASP A 137 1.54 5.45 -17.02
CA ASP A 137 0.30 5.37 -17.81
C ASP A 137 -0.88 6.12 -17.18
N PHE A 138 -0.67 6.68 -15.98
CA PHE A 138 -1.72 7.29 -15.19
C PHE A 138 -1.40 8.74 -14.83
N VAL A 139 -2.41 9.43 -14.32
CA VAL A 139 -2.23 10.75 -13.72
C VAL A 139 -1.62 10.58 -12.33
N PHE A 140 -0.70 11.46 -11.97
CA PHE A 140 -0.17 11.55 -10.60
C PHE A 140 -0.74 12.82 -9.96
N ASP A 141 -1.90 12.68 -9.36
CA ASP A 141 -2.62 13.76 -8.66
C ASP A 141 -2.95 13.28 -7.23
N VAL A 142 -1.89 12.95 -6.50
CA VAL A 142 -1.95 12.53 -5.09
C VAL A 142 -0.81 13.16 -4.33
N GLU A 143 -0.97 13.30 -3.02
CA GLU A 143 0.10 13.76 -2.15
C GLU A 143 1.28 12.78 -2.19
N PRO A 144 2.52 13.23 -2.54
CA PRO A 144 3.66 12.33 -2.72
C PRO A 144 4.22 11.75 -1.42
N LEU A 145 3.92 12.38 -0.28
CA LEU A 145 4.34 11.91 1.03
C LEU A 145 3.20 12.11 2.03
N VAL A 146 2.76 11.03 2.67
CA VAL A 146 1.69 11.09 3.67
C VAL A 146 2.10 10.38 4.95
N TYR A 147 1.92 11.03 6.09
CA TYR A 147 2.13 10.42 7.39
C TYR A 147 0.90 9.59 7.79
N LEU A 148 1.15 8.39 8.32
CA LEU A 148 0.11 7.48 8.81
C LEU A 148 0.06 7.44 10.35
N PHE A 149 1.23 7.61 10.98
CA PHE A 149 1.35 7.71 12.43
C PHE A 149 2.49 8.68 12.78
N LYS A 150 2.21 9.66 13.59
CA LYS A 150 3.18 10.67 14.03
C LYS A 150 2.70 11.35 15.30
N ASP A 151 3.63 11.76 16.16
CA ASP A 151 3.33 12.46 17.42
C ASP A 151 2.32 11.66 18.29
N ASP A 152 2.57 10.34 18.39
CA ASP A 152 1.76 9.35 19.13
C ASP A 152 0.30 9.23 18.67
N SER A 153 0.02 9.64 17.46
CA SER A 153 -1.34 9.59 16.91
C SER A 153 -1.41 9.07 15.48
N TYR A 154 -2.53 8.42 15.16
CA TYR A 154 -2.87 8.06 13.79
C TYR A 154 -3.37 9.30 13.04
N ILE A 155 -2.92 9.46 11.81
CA ILE A 155 -3.43 10.47 10.90
C ILE A 155 -4.59 9.81 10.13
N GLU A 156 -5.80 9.89 10.68
CA GLU A 156 -6.95 9.08 10.26
C GLU A 156 -7.34 9.30 8.78
N GLU A 157 -7.20 10.51 8.26
CA GLU A 157 -7.47 10.84 6.85
C GLU A 157 -6.51 10.17 5.86
N ASN A 158 -5.32 9.79 6.33
CA ASN A 158 -4.28 9.15 5.52
C ASN A 158 -4.24 7.63 5.69
N LEU A 159 -4.95 7.10 6.69
CA LEU A 159 -5.08 5.66 6.82
C LEU A 159 -5.93 5.17 5.65
N HIS A 160 -5.28 4.53 4.70
CA HIS A 160 -6.01 3.84 3.65
C HIS A 160 -6.98 2.91 4.33
N GLY A 161 -8.23 3.35 4.32
CA GLY A 161 -9.31 2.50 4.76
C GLY A 161 -9.10 1.22 4.01
N ALA A 162 -8.77 0.18 4.74
CA ALA A 162 -8.91 -1.12 4.19
C ALA A 162 -10.18 -1.07 3.34
N TRP A 163 -10.17 -1.77 2.26
CA TRP A 163 -11.24 -2.20 1.40
C TRP A 163 -12.65 -2.26 2.04
N HIS A 164 -12.79 -2.05 3.35
CA HIS A 164 -13.97 -2.28 4.16
C HIS A 164 -14.64 -1.03 4.77
N ASN A 165 -14.03 0.16 4.80
CA ASN A 165 -14.56 1.21 5.67
C ASN A 165 -15.38 2.32 4.99
N LYS A 166 -15.35 2.47 3.66
CA LYS A 166 -16.19 3.48 2.99
C LYS A 166 -17.61 2.99 2.61
N ILE A 167 -17.85 1.69 2.63
CA ILE A 167 -19.13 1.11 2.19
C ILE A 167 -20.19 1.16 3.27
N SER A 168 -19.81 1.09 4.54
CA SER A 168 -20.77 1.09 5.66
C SER A 168 -21.50 2.42 5.90
N ASN A 169 -21.04 3.53 5.31
CA ASN A 169 -21.63 4.85 5.53
C ASN A 169 -22.65 5.30 4.46
N LYS A 170 -22.82 4.54 3.37
CA LYS A 170 -23.82 4.87 2.32
C LYS A 170 -25.16 4.14 2.47
N GLU A 171 -25.26 3.14 3.35
CA GLU A 171 -26.52 2.41 3.57
C GLU A 171 -27.45 3.03 4.63
N ASN A 172 -27.06 4.14 5.26
CA ASN A 172 -27.87 4.81 6.29
C ASN A 172 -28.24 6.26 5.92
N LYS A 173 -28.74 6.48 4.70
CA LYS A 173 -29.50 7.70 4.37
C LYS A 173 -30.67 7.38 3.46
#